data_f4f9a327f7a0c6d6a8fca8b713fc70aa
#
_entry.id   f4f9a327f7a0c6d6a8fca8b713fc70aa
#
_cell.length_a   1.000
_cell.length_b   1.000
_cell.length_c   1.000
_cell.angle_alpha   90.00
_cell.angle_beta   90.00
_cell.angle_gamma   90.00
#
_symmetry.space_group_name_H-M   'P 1'
#
loop_
_entity.id
_entity.type
_entity.pdbx_description
1 polymer ?
#
loop_
_entity_poly.entity_id
_entity_poly.type
_entity_poly.pdbx_seq_one_letter_code
_entity_poly.pdbx_strand_id
1 'polypeptide(L)'
;MDYCTPRTFYNALDREFGFVLDAAATDKSAKCSRYYTPETDGLTSTWDVGGPVFCNPPYGREIGRWVRKGYLESLGGVTVVMLIPARTDTSYWHDYIIGKAEVRFLRGRLRFEDEDGVPAPC
;
A
#
# COMPACT_ATOMS: atom_id res chain seq x y z
N MET A 1 -5.50 15.04 1.20
CA MET A 1 -5.69 14.56 -0.17
C MET A 1 -4.79 13.36 -0.41
N ASP A 2 -5.39 12.27 -0.88
CA ASP A 2 -4.64 11.06 -1.15
C ASP A 2 -4.14 11.04 -2.58
N TYR A 3 -2.88 10.71 -2.77
CA TYR A 3 -2.28 10.56 -4.08
C TYR A 3 -2.34 9.10 -4.50
N CYS A 4 -2.64 8.89 -5.78
CA CYS A 4 -2.82 7.56 -6.32
C CYS A 4 -1.49 7.02 -6.85
N THR A 5 -1.26 5.74 -6.67
CA THR A 5 -0.11 5.05 -7.27
C THR A 5 -0.18 5.18 -8.79
N PRO A 6 0.91 5.58 -9.46
CA PRO A 6 0.93 5.60 -10.93
C PRO A 6 0.60 4.23 -11.51
N ARG A 7 -0.25 4.21 -12.53
CA ARG A 7 -0.74 2.94 -13.12
C ARG A 7 0.40 2.09 -13.67
N THR A 8 1.38 2.70 -14.29
CA THR A 8 2.52 1.96 -14.86
C THR A 8 3.36 1.29 -13.78
N PHE A 9 3.56 1.97 -12.66
CA PHE A 9 4.29 1.41 -11.53
C PHE A 9 3.52 0.24 -10.91
N TYR A 10 2.22 0.42 -10.67
CA TYR A 10 1.36 -0.63 -10.14
C TYR A 10 1.34 -1.85 -11.08
N ASN A 11 1.19 -1.61 -12.38
CA ASN A 11 1.12 -2.71 -13.35
C ASN A 11 2.39 -3.57 -13.35
N ALA A 12 3.55 -2.95 -13.17
CA ALA A 12 4.81 -3.68 -13.07
C ALA A 12 4.84 -4.59 -11.84
N LEU A 13 4.40 -4.09 -10.69
CA LEU A 13 4.29 -4.90 -9.49
C LEU A 13 3.22 -5.98 -9.62
N ASP A 14 2.11 -5.67 -10.25
CA ASP A 14 1.02 -6.63 -10.43
C ASP A 14 1.45 -7.80 -11.31
N ARG A 15 2.28 -7.55 -12.32
CA ARG A 15 2.87 -8.64 -13.12
C ARG A 15 3.73 -9.57 -12.28
N GLU A 16 4.38 -9.05 -11.25
CA GLU A 16 5.22 -9.87 -10.36
C GLU A 16 4.38 -10.64 -9.34
N PHE A 17 3.38 -10.01 -8.74
CA PHE A 17 2.68 -10.55 -7.57
C PHE A 17 1.28 -11.07 -7.87
N GLY A 18 0.54 -10.46 -8.78
CA GLY A 18 -0.85 -10.83 -9.06
C GLY A 18 -1.81 -10.42 -7.95
N PHE A 19 -1.95 -9.12 -7.71
CA PHE A 19 -2.75 -8.61 -6.60
C PHE A 19 -4.24 -8.92 -6.74
N VAL A 20 -4.88 -9.28 -5.64
CA VAL A 20 -6.32 -9.55 -5.57
C VAL A 20 -7.08 -8.52 -4.74
N LEU A 21 -6.38 -7.65 -4.01
CA LEU A 21 -6.97 -6.64 -3.15
C LEU A 21 -6.12 -5.37 -3.16
N ASP A 22 -6.78 -4.22 -3.27
CA ASP A 22 -6.20 -2.91 -3.00
C ASP A 22 -6.76 -2.43 -1.66
N ALA A 23 -5.93 -2.48 -0.62
CA ALA A 23 -6.41 -2.31 0.76
C ALA A 23 -6.66 -0.86 1.16
N ALA A 24 -6.22 0.11 0.37
CA ALA A 24 -6.41 1.53 0.67
C ALA A 24 -6.70 2.30 -0.62
N ALA A 25 -7.98 2.45 -0.95
CA ALA A 25 -8.40 3.03 -2.22
C ALA A 25 -9.62 3.91 -2.07
N THR A 26 -9.97 4.59 -3.16
CA THR A 26 -11.28 5.17 -3.38
C THR A 26 -11.93 4.44 -4.56
N ASP A 27 -13.21 4.70 -4.82
CA ASP A 27 -13.87 4.09 -5.97
C ASP A 27 -13.19 4.45 -7.29
N LYS A 28 -12.58 5.65 -7.37
CA LYS A 28 -11.86 6.08 -8.58
C LYS A 28 -10.43 5.59 -8.64
N SER A 29 -9.75 5.47 -7.50
CA SER A 29 -8.32 5.15 -7.46
C SER A 29 -8.03 3.65 -7.41
N ALA A 30 -9.03 2.82 -7.16
CA ALA A 30 -8.85 1.39 -6.96
C ALA A 30 -8.13 0.72 -8.12
N LYS A 31 -7.10 -0.06 -7.80
CA LYS A 31 -6.28 -0.78 -8.76
C LYS A 31 -6.76 -2.21 -8.99
N CYS A 32 -7.53 -2.74 -8.04
CA CYS A 32 -8.12 -4.07 -8.12
C CYS A 32 -9.64 -3.97 -8.15
N SER A 33 -10.31 -5.01 -8.65
CA SER A 33 -11.77 -5.08 -8.59
C SER A 33 -12.25 -5.21 -7.13
N ARG A 34 -11.46 -5.84 -6.27
CA ARG A 34 -11.72 -5.87 -4.83
C ARG A 34 -10.84 -4.82 -4.14
N TYR A 35 -11.46 -3.97 -3.34
CA TYR A 35 -10.73 -2.89 -2.68
C TYR A 35 -11.49 -2.42 -1.43
N TYR A 36 -10.74 -1.78 -0.52
CA TYR A 36 -11.32 -1.13 0.65
C TYR A 36 -11.20 0.38 0.53
N THR A 37 -12.25 1.07 0.93
CA THR A 37 -12.32 2.53 0.96
C THR A 37 -12.33 2.99 2.42
N PRO A 38 -12.27 4.31 2.71
CA PRO A 38 -12.44 4.80 4.08
C PRO A 38 -13.73 4.31 4.74
N GLU A 39 -14.80 4.12 3.97
CA GLU A 39 -16.09 3.64 4.49
C GLU A 39 -16.04 2.16 4.87
N THR A 40 -15.34 1.34 4.10
CA THR A 40 -15.20 -0.09 4.39
C THR A 40 -14.02 -0.40 5.30
N ASP A 41 -13.15 0.57 5.49
CA ASP A 41 -12.02 0.60 6.43
C ASP A 41 -11.06 -0.60 6.30
N GLY A 42 -10.01 -0.39 5.49
CA GLY A 42 -8.97 -1.40 5.30
C GLY A 42 -8.21 -1.75 6.59
N LEU A 43 -8.21 -0.86 7.59
CA LEU A 43 -7.53 -1.14 8.87
C LEU A 43 -8.24 -2.19 9.70
N THR A 44 -9.56 -2.31 9.58
CA THR A 44 -10.36 -3.23 10.39
C THR A 44 -10.88 -4.43 9.62
N SER A 45 -10.69 -4.45 8.30
CA SER A 45 -11.16 -5.53 7.43
C SER A 45 -10.05 -6.56 7.22
N THR A 46 -10.41 -7.80 6.92
CA THR A 46 -9.40 -8.82 6.61
C THR A 46 -8.75 -8.58 5.25
N TRP A 47 -7.45 -8.83 5.17
CA TRP A 47 -6.72 -8.83 3.90
C TRP A 47 -6.52 -10.26 3.37
N ASP A 48 -6.95 -11.26 4.10
CA ASP A 48 -6.86 -12.66 3.69
C ASP A 48 -8.04 -12.99 2.76
N VAL A 49 -7.89 -12.63 1.49
CA VAL A 49 -8.96 -12.73 0.49
C VAL A 49 -8.54 -13.55 -0.72
N GLY A 50 -7.55 -14.41 -0.56
CA GLY A 50 -7.21 -15.40 -1.58
C GLY A 50 -5.98 -15.10 -2.43
N GLY A 51 -5.18 -14.11 -2.08
CA GLY A 51 -3.96 -13.81 -2.83
C GLY A 51 -3.23 -12.58 -2.33
N PRO A 52 -2.21 -12.13 -3.06
CA PRO A 52 -1.42 -10.97 -2.66
C PRO A 52 -2.21 -9.67 -2.60
N VAL A 53 -1.81 -8.81 -1.66
CA VAL A 53 -2.50 -7.55 -1.37
C VAL A 53 -1.56 -6.38 -1.64
N PHE A 54 -2.07 -5.38 -2.33
CA PHE A 54 -1.38 -4.11 -2.53
C PHE A 54 -1.93 -3.06 -1.59
N CYS A 55 -1.05 -2.23 -1.02
CA CYS A 55 -1.47 -1.12 -0.18
C CYS A 55 -0.57 0.09 -0.36
N ASN A 56 -1.13 1.19 -0.84
CA ASN A 56 -0.53 2.51 -0.78
C ASN A 56 -1.34 3.29 0.25
N PRO A 57 -0.95 3.24 1.55
CA PRO A 57 -1.78 3.81 2.61
C PRO A 57 -1.78 5.33 2.58
N PRO A 58 -2.78 5.97 3.20
CA PRO A 58 -2.70 7.42 3.40
C PRO A 58 -1.48 7.75 4.24
N TYR A 59 -0.69 8.72 3.78
CA TYR A 59 0.49 9.18 4.50
C TYR A 59 0.06 10.17 5.59
N GLY A 60 0.82 10.22 6.68
CA GLY A 60 0.53 11.08 7.79
C GLY A 60 0.48 10.31 9.11
N ARG A 61 -0.37 10.75 10.04
CA ARG A 61 -0.41 10.18 11.40
C ARG A 61 -0.79 8.71 11.45
N GLU A 62 -1.60 8.25 10.51
CA GLU A 62 -2.16 6.90 10.53
C GLU A 62 -1.24 5.87 9.86
N ILE A 63 -0.16 6.30 9.21
CA ILE A 63 0.66 5.38 8.42
C ILE A 63 1.23 4.22 9.25
N GLY A 64 1.60 4.49 10.50
CA GLY A 64 2.11 3.43 11.38
C GLY A 64 1.10 2.34 11.63
N ARG A 65 -0.19 2.69 11.72
CA ARG A 65 -1.27 1.71 11.87
C ARG A 65 -1.42 0.83 10.63
N TRP A 66 -1.27 1.42 9.45
CA TRP A 66 -1.31 0.68 8.19
C TRP A 66 -0.14 -0.29 8.06
N VAL A 67 1.06 0.16 8.43
CA VAL A 67 2.25 -0.70 8.41
C VAL A 67 2.09 -1.87 9.38
N ARG A 68 1.60 -1.59 10.60
CA ARG A 68 1.31 -2.64 11.58
C ARG A 68 0.28 -3.63 11.05
N LYS A 69 -0.80 -3.14 10.43
CA LYS A 69 -1.83 -3.98 9.82
C LYS A 69 -1.24 -4.91 8.76
N GLY A 70 -0.42 -4.38 7.85
CA GLY A 70 0.24 -5.18 6.83
C GLY A 70 1.13 -6.26 7.44
N TYR A 71 1.89 -5.91 8.47
CA TYR A 71 2.73 -6.87 9.17
C TYR A 71 1.90 -8.00 9.81
N LEU A 72 0.84 -7.65 10.52
CA LEU A 72 -0.02 -8.66 11.19
C LEU A 72 -0.69 -9.58 10.17
N GLU A 73 -1.17 -9.04 9.04
CA GLU A 73 -1.75 -9.87 7.99
C GLU A 73 -0.70 -10.80 7.39
N SER A 74 0.54 -10.34 7.24
CA SER A 74 1.62 -11.17 6.69
C SER A 74 1.96 -12.34 7.61
N LEU A 75 1.83 -12.17 8.92
CA LEU A 75 2.03 -13.27 9.87
C LEU A 75 1.00 -14.38 9.68
N GLY A 76 -0.18 -14.04 9.19
CA GLY A 76 -1.23 -15.00 8.84
C GLY A 76 -1.07 -15.64 7.46
N GLY A 77 0.03 -15.35 6.76
CA GLY A 77 0.32 -15.98 5.46
C GLY A 77 -0.06 -15.14 4.25
N VAL A 78 -0.53 -13.90 4.43
CA VAL A 78 -0.85 -13.01 3.32
C VAL A 78 0.41 -12.36 2.78
N THR A 79 0.60 -12.38 1.47
CA THR A 79 1.67 -11.58 0.84
C THR A 79 1.18 -10.15 0.73
N VAL A 80 1.85 -9.23 1.42
CA VAL A 80 1.50 -7.82 1.45
C VAL A 80 2.62 -7.00 0.81
N VAL A 81 2.27 -6.15 -0.15
CA VAL A 81 3.20 -5.22 -0.79
C VAL A 81 2.72 -3.81 -0.50
N MET A 82 3.55 -3.03 0.19
CA MET A 82 3.21 -1.65 0.58
C MET A 82 4.14 -0.65 -0.09
N LEU A 83 3.56 0.43 -0.57
CA LEU A 83 4.30 1.59 -1.07
C LEU A 83 4.23 2.69 -0.02
N ILE A 84 5.36 2.98 0.62
CA ILE A 84 5.41 3.94 1.73
C ILE A 84 6.66 4.82 1.62
N PRO A 85 6.65 6.01 2.26
CA PRO A 85 7.89 6.80 2.38
C PRO A 85 8.93 6.07 3.23
N ALA A 86 10.21 6.23 2.88
CA ALA A 86 11.31 5.60 3.60
C ALA A 86 11.67 6.41 4.86
N ARG A 87 10.79 6.39 5.86
CA ARG A 87 10.97 7.09 7.13
C ARG A 87 11.66 6.19 8.14
N THR A 88 12.98 6.04 7.99
CA THR A 88 13.76 5.05 8.72
C THR A 88 13.99 5.38 10.20
N ASP A 89 13.61 6.57 10.63
CA ASP A 89 13.70 7.00 12.04
C ASP A 89 12.44 6.70 12.85
N THR A 90 11.38 6.22 12.20
CA THR A 90 10.11 5.99 12.88
C THR A 90 10.07 4.69 13.64
N SER A 91 9.22 4.63 14.67
CA SER A 91 9.04 3.40 15.44
C SER A 91 8.44 2.28 14.58
N TYR A 92 7.50 2.61 13.68
CA TYR A 92 6.91 1.56 12.83
C TYR A 92 7.94 0.94 11.88
N TRP A 93 8.94 1.71 11.42
CA TRP A 93 10.02 1.16 10.60
C TRP A 93 10.82 0.10 11.35
N HIS A 94 11.17 0.40 12.59
CA HIS A 94 11.97 -0.50 13.42
C HIS A 94 11.15 -1.67 13.97
N ASP A 95 9.88 -1.46 14.27
CA ASP A 95 9.03 -2.49 14.85
C ASP A 95 8.54 -3.51 13.82
N TYR A 96 8.25 -3.07 12.59
CA TYR A 96 7.53 -3.92 11.64
C TYR A 96 8.23 -4.13 10.29
N ILE A 97 9.25 -3.35 9.95
CA ILE A 97 9.86 -3.40 8.63
C ILE A 97 11.27 -3.97 8.68
N ILE A 98 12.18 -3.30 9.39
CA ILE A 98 13.58 -3.71 9.36
C ILE A 98 13.74 -5.11 9.96
N GLY A 99 14.42 -5.98 9.22
CA GLY A 99 14.62 -7.37 9.63
C GLY A 99 13.39 -8.26 9.52
N LYS A 100 12.25 -7.73 9.08
CA LYS A 100 10.99 -8.47 8.97
C LYS A 100 10.40 -8.47 7.57
N ALA A 101 10.71 -7.47 6.76
CA ALA A 101 10.18 -7.33 5.40
C ALA A 101 11.32 -7.20 4.40
N GLU A 102 11.06 -7.62 3.16
CA GLU A 102 11.94 -7.26 2.06
C GLU A 102 11.70 -5.79 1.73
N VAL A 103 12.76 -4.99 1.70
CA VAL A 103 12.67 -3.57 1.39
C VAL A 103 13.29 -3.32 0.03
N ARG A 104 12.53 -2.67 -0.86
CA ARG A 104 13.01 -2.27 -2.18
C ARG A 104 13.03 -0.76 -2.24
N PHE A 105 14.21 -0.17 -2.33
CA PHE A 105 14.35 1.28 -2.47
C PHE A 105 14.18 1.67 -3.92
N LEU A 106 13.25 2.60 -4.16
CA LEU A 106 13.06 3.13 -5.51
C LEU A 106 14.10 4.19 -5.80
N ARG A 107 14.69 4.10 -7.00
CA ARG A 107 15.61 5.13 -7.47
C ARG A 107 14.81 6.33 -7.96
N GLY A 108 15.20 7.51 -7.49
CA GLY A 108 14.52 8.74 -7.87
C GLY A 108 13.17 8.86 -7.16
N ARG A 109 12.44 9.91 -7.53
CA ARG A 109 11.17 10.22 -6.90
C ARG A 109 10.02 9.69 -7.75
N LEU A 110 9.13 8.89 -7.13
CA LEU A 110 7.93 8.42 -7.78
C LEU A 110 6.94 9.59 -7.94
N ARG A 111 6.39 9.76 -9.14
CA ARG A 111 5.41 10.81 -9.41
C ARG A 111 4.01 10.25 -9.24
N PHE A 112 3.35 10.63 -8.15
CA PHE A 112 1.98 10.22 -7.89
C PHE A 112 1.01 10.90 -8.84
N GLU A 113 -0.17 10.30 -8.98
CA GLU A 113 -1.25 10.79 -9.82
C GLU A 113 -2.44 11.14 -8.95
N ASP A 114 -3.33 12.03 -9.42
CA ASP A 114 -4.63 12.21 -8.79
C ASP A 114 -5.58 11.09 -9.25
N GLU A 115 -6.84 11.14 -8.79
CA GLU A 115 -7.82 10.10 -9.11
C GLU A 115 -8.16 10.01 -10.59
N ASP A 116 -7.90 11.07 -11.37
CA ASP A 116 -8.14 11.12 -12.79
C ASP A 116 -6.90 10.78 -13.63
N GLY A 117 -5.80 10.39 -12.97
CA GLY A 117 -4.57 10.02 -13.64
C GLY A 117 -3.68 11.19 -14.03
N VAL A 118 -3.98 12.38 -13.53
CA VAL A 118 -3.16 13.58 -13.77
C VAL A 118 -2.03 13.61 -12.75
N PRO A 119 -0.76 13.88 -13.18
CA PRO A 119 0.35 13.92 -12.23
C PRO A 119 0.09 14.91 -11.09
N ALA A 120 0.26 14.43 -9.87
CA ALA A 120 0.09 15.24 -8.67
C ALA A 120 1.41 15.87 -8.24
N PRO A 121 1.38 17.04 -7.57
CA PRO A 121 2.61 17.61 -7.01
C PRO A 121 3.23 16.68 -5.98
N CYS A 122 4.53 16.61 -6.00
CA CYS A 122 5.27 15.85 -4.99
C CYS A 122 5.53 16.68 -3.74
#